data_9a025b3d2efd799460add260721b2520
#
_entry.id   9a025b3d2efd799460add260721b2520
#
_cell.length_a   1.000
_cell.length_b   1.000
_cell.length_c   1.000
_cell.angle_alpha   90.00
_cell.angle_beta   90.00
_cell.angle_gamma   90.00
#
_symmetry.space_group_name_H-M   'P 1'
#
loop_
_entity.id
_entity.type
_entity.pdbx_description
1 polymer ?
#
loop_
_entity_poly.entity_id
_entity_poly.type
_entity_poly.pdbx_seq_one_letter_code
_entity_poly.pdbx_strand_id
1 'polypeptide(L)'
;MEHLLYTLDWLLYILFAINVAYLLVCSLASLCRYKPFVTAPARTSKRFAVFIAAYREDAVILPTVHACLAQDYPDDRYDIVVISDHMQPETNAVLSSLPIKLLQVDFEKSTNTKSLQAALGYLDKAAYDIALVIDADNIIAPSYLSELNDAFSVSGVRVVQTHRVAKNLNTGMAYLDAISEEINNSIFRLGHVNLGMSAALIGSGMAFEYPLFYDAMMDNTSVGGFDRVLEMKLLYKGIHIHYLPDT
;
A
#
# COMPACT_ATOMS: atom_id res chain seq x y z
N MET A 1 11.84 -47.90 4.98
CA MET A 1 11.76 -46.86 3.90
C MET A 1 10.30 -46.55 3.56
N GLU A 2 9.46 -47.55 3.35
CA GLU A 2 8.04 -47.37 3.03
C GLU A 2 7.27 -46.57 4.08
N HIS A 3 7.39 -46.91 5.37
CA HIS A 3 6.73 -46.13 6.44
C HIS A 3 7.13 -44.67 6.49
N LEU A 4 8.38 -44.33 6.18
CA LEU A 4 8.84 -42.95 6.12
C LEU A 4 8.18 -42.19 4.96
N LEU A 5 8.05 -42.84 3.78
CA LEU A 5 7.37 -42.26 2.62
C LEU A 5 5.88 -42.03 2.92
N TYR A 6 5.20 -43.00 3.51
CA TYR A 6 3.80 -42.84 3.92
C TYR A 6 3.61 -41.69 4.92
N THR A 7 4.51 -41.58 5.90
CA THR A 7 4.44 -40.46 6.86
C THR A 7 4.62 -39.10 6.17
N LEU A 8 5.58 -39.01 5.23
CA LEU A 8 5.81 -37.77 4.46
C LEU A 8 4.61 -37.42 3.58
N ASP A 9 4.01 -38.39 2.91
CA ASP A 9 2.81 -38.18 2.08
C ASP A 9 1.64 -37.65 2.93
N TRP A 10 1.41 -38.23 4.10
CA TRP A 10 0.37 -37.70 5.01
C TRP A 10 0.64 -36.29 5.52
N LEU A 11 1.90 -35.98 5.85
CA LEU A 11 2.28 -34.62 6.26
C LEU A 11 2.05 -33.61 5.14
N LEU A 12 2.44 -33.94 3.90
CA LEU A 12 2.19 -33.11 2.72
C LEU A 12 0.68 -32.94 2.47
N TYR A 13 -0.08 -34.07 2.52
CA TYR A 13 -1.53 -34.01 2.35
C TYR A 13 -2.20 -33.09 3.36
N ILE A 14 -1.85 -33.22 4.65
CA ILE A 14 -2.39 -32.38 5.72
C ILE A 14 -2.01 -30.91 5.49
N LEU A 15 -0.77 -30.63 5.12
CA LEU A 15 -0.30 -29.28 4.81
C LEU A 15 -1.12 -28.65 3.68
N PHE A 16 -1.31 -29.39 2.57
CA PHE A 16 -2.11 -28.88 1.44
C PHE A 16 -3.59 -28.74 1.81
N ALA A 17 -4.15 -29.71 2.55
CA ALA A 17 -5.54 -29.66 2.98
C ALA A 17 -5.82 -28.44 3.88
N ILE A 18 -4.92 -28.09 4.78
CA ILE A 18 -5.02 -26.89 5.62
C ILE A 18 -4.98 -25.61 4.76
N ASN A 19 -4.04 -25.53 3.78
CA ASN A 19 -3.96 -24.37 2.89
C ASN A 19 -5.23 -24.22 2.03
N VAL A 20 -5.73 -25.32 1.46
CA VAL A 20 -6.97 -25.29 0.66
C VAL A 20 -8.17 -24.89 1.51
N ALA A 21 -8.28 -25.44 2.73
CA ALA A 21 -9.35 -25.09 3.66
C ALA A 21 -9.28 -23.60 4.05
N TYR A 22 -8.09 -23.08 4.34
CA TYR A 22 -7.88 -21.66 4.62
C TYR A 22 -8.34 -20.76 3.46
N LEU A 23 -7.88 -21.04 2.23
CA LEU A 23 -8.29 -20.29 1.05
C LEU A 23 -9.80 -20.35 0.82
N LEU A 24 -10.42 -21.54 1.01
CA LEU A 24 -11.86 -21.73 0.89
C LEU A 24 -12.62 -20.85 1.92
N VAL A 25 -12.20 -20.88 3.18
CA VAL A 25 -12.84 -20.09 4.25
C VAL A 25 -12.73 -18.61 3.96
N CYS A 26 -11.55 -18.11 3.56
CA CYS A 26 -11.36 -16.70 3.21
C CYS A 26 -12.18 -16.31 1.96
N SER A 27 -12.26 -17.19 0.95
CA SER A 27 -13.08 -16.97 -0.25
C SER A 27 -14.56 -16.91 0.08
N LEU A 28 -15.08 -17.79 0.92
CA LEU A 28 -16.48 -17.75 1.36
C LEU A 28 -16.75 -16.50 2.21
N ALA A 29 -15.83 -16.12 3.07
CA ALA A 29 -15.96 -14.91 3.88
C ALA A 29 -15.97 -13.63 3.03
N SER A 30 -15.26 -13.58 1.90
CA SER A 30 -15.28 -12.44 1.01
C SER A 30 -16.65 -12.21 0.34
N LEU A 31 -17.49 -13.24 0.25
CA LEU A 31 -18.86 -13.13 -0.25
C LEU A 31 -19.83 -12.55 0.79
N CYS A 32 -19.41 -12.46 2.06
CA CYS A 32 -20.21 -11.85 3.10
C CYS A 32 -20.24 -10.32 2.93
N ARG A 33 -21.35 -9.70 3.36
CA ARG A 33 -21.47 -8.25 3.31
C ARG A 33 -20.40 -7.61 4.20
N TYR A 34 -19.55 -6.79 3.59
CA TYR A 34 -18.60 -5.95 4.30
C TYR A 34 -19.32 -4.97 5.24
N LYS A 35 -18.83 -4.80 6.44
CA LYS A 35 -19.30 -3.78 7.38
C LYS A 35 -18.28 -2.65 7.43
N PRO A 36 -18.58 -1.49 6.83
CA PRO A 36 -17.67 -0.34 6.86
C PRO A 36 -17.38 0.05 8.31
N PHE A 37 -16.10 0.28 8.61
CA PHE A 37 -15.67 0.82 9.91
C PHE A 37 -15.75 2.35 9.95
N VAL A 38 -15.73 3.01 8.78
CA VAL A 38 -15.96 4.44 8.63
C VAL A 38 -17.47 4.68 8.59
N THR A 39 -17.99 5.42 9.57
CA THR A 39 -19.44 5.66 9.72
C THR A 39 -19.84 7.12 9.60
N ALA A 40 -18.87 8.03 9.61
CA ALA A 40 -19.09 9.47 9.50
C ALA A 40 -17.85 10.17 8.94
N PRO A 41 -18.01 11.32 8.25
CA PRO A 41 -16.89 12.11 7.79
C PRO A 41 -16.08 12.70 8.94
N ALA A 42 -14.79 12.89 8.70
CA ALA A 42 -13.88 13.51 9.66
C ALA A 42 -14.23 14.96 9.95
N ARG A 43 -14.01 15.38 11.18
CA ARG A 43 -14.23 16.79 11.59
C ARG A 43 -13.00 17.68 11.35
N THR A 44 -11.84 17.07 11.15
CA THR A 44 -10.55 17.78 11.00
C THR A 44 -9.75 17.14 9.89
N SER A 45 -9.00 17.95 9.16
CA SER A 45 -8.10 17.46 8.10
C SER A 45 -6.74 17.15 8.68
N LYS A 46 -6.31 15.89 8.58
CA LYS A 46 -4.97 15.41 8.92
C LYS A 46 -3.97 15.83 7.84
N ARG A 47 -2.69 15.92 8.17
CA ARG A 47 -1.65 16.25 7.21
C ARG A 47 -0.98 15.00 6.67
N PHE A 48 -1.00 14.85 5.33
CA PHE A 48 -0.45 13.70 4.62
C PHE A 48 0.94 13.98 4.06
N ALA A 49 1.83 12.97 4.11
CA ALA A 49 2.99 12.84 3.23
C ALA A 49 2.69 11.71 2.24
N VAL A 50 2.56 12.04 0.96
CA VAL A 50 2.31 11.09 -0.13
C VAL A 50 3.63 10.73 -0.78
N PHE A 51 4.12 9.52 -0.54
CA PHE A 51 5.40 9.04 -1.06
C PHE A 51 5.21 8.29 -2.38
N ILE A 52 5.96 8.69 -3.40
CA ILE A 52 6.01 8.05 -4.71
C ILE A 52 7.46 7.72 -5.03
N ALA A 53 7.83 6.44 -4.88
CA ALA A 53 9.16 5.97 -5.26
C ALA A 53 9.17 5.65 -6.76
N ALA A 54 10.03 6.33 -7.53
CA ALA A 54 10.10 6.23 -8.97
C ALA A 54 11.53 5.86 -9.42
N TYR A 55 11.73 4.60 -9.83
CA TYR A 55 12.97 4.12 -10.40
C TYR A 55 12.81 3.89 -11.90
N ARG A 56 13.35 4.81 -12.74
CA ARG A 56 13.22 4.76 -14.21
C ARG A 56 11.77 4.72 -14.72
N GLU A 57 10.86 5.39 -14.01
CA GLU A 57 9.41 5.41 -14.29
C GLU A 57 8.98 6.64 -15.11
N ASP A 58 9.85 7.11 -16.00
CA ASP A 58 9.67 8.34 -16.81
C ASP A 58 8.36 8.34 -17.61
N ALA A 59 7.94 7.16 -18.10
CA ALA A 59 6.76 7.03 -18.94
C ALA A 59 5.42 7.18 -18.19
N VAL A 60 5.41 6.94 -16.89
CA VAL A 60 4.16 6.79 -16.11
C VAL A 60 4.03 7.74 -14.93
N ILE A 61 5.11 8.37 -14.47
CA ILE A 61 5.13 9.18 -13.24
C ILE A 61 4.24 10.44 -13.32
N LEU A 62 4.22 11.15 -14.44
CA LEU A 62 3.51 12.42 -14.56
C LEU A 62 1.99 12.31 -14.38
N PRO A 63 1.28 11.34 -15.01
CA PRO A 63 -0.14 11.11 -14.71
C PRO A 63 -0.42 10.84 -13.24
N THR A 64 0.43 10.08 -12.56
CA THR A 64 0.29 9.76 -11.13
C THR A 64 0.45 11.02 -10.27
N VAL A 65 1.47 11.83 -10.51
CA VAL A 65 1.67 13.10 -9.80
C VAL A 65 0.51 14.06 -10.04
N HIS A 66 0.00 14.17 -11.27
CA HIS A 66 -1.17 14.99 -11.57
C HIS A 66 -2.43 14.52 -10.86
N ALA A 67 -2.66 13.20 -10.75
CA ALA A 67 -3.78 12.66 -9.98
C ALA A 67 -3.65 12.97 -8.48
N CYS A 68 -2.42 12.91 -7.94
CA CYS A 68 -2.14 13.30 -6.57
C CYS A 68 -2.32 14.82 -6.32
N LEU A 69 -2.07 15.67 -7.32
CA LEU A 69 -2.30 17.11 -7.23
C LEU A 69 -3.78 17.52 -7.39
N ALA A 70 -4.61 16.63 -7.95
CA ALA A 70 -6.04 16.87 -8.24
C ALA A 70 -6.96 16.32 -7.12
N GLN A 71 -6.50 16.29 -5.87
CA GLN A 71 -7.29 15.75 -4.77
C GLN A 71 -8.31 16.77 -4.24
N ASP A 72 -9.53 16.30 -3.92
CA ASP A 72 -10.55 17.05 -3.18
C ASP A 72 -10.18 17.10 -1.68
N TYR A 73 -9.05 17.73 -1.38
CA TYR A 73 -8.49 17.85 -0.04
C TYR A 73 -7.73 19.19 0.10
N PRO A 74 -7.68 19.84 1.28
CA PRO A 74 -7.00 21.13 1.41
C PRO A 74 -5.52 21.07 1.01
N ASP A 75 -5.10 21.94 0.09
CA ASP A 75 -3.75 21.94 -0.49
C ASP A 75 -2.63 22.12 0.54
N ASP A 76 -2.92 22.80 1.67
CA ASP A 76 -1.98 22.99 2.78
C ASP A 76 -1.88 21.77 3.70
N ARG A 77 -2.66 20.72 3.45
CA ARG A 77 -2.77 19.53 4.28
C ARG A 77 -2.15 18.27 3.68
N TYR A 78 -1.47 18.38 2.55
CA TYR A 78 -0.68 17.28 2.03
C TYR A 78 0.53 17.77 1.25
N ASP A 79 1.57 16.96 1.25
CA ASP A 79 2.75 17.13 0.40
C ASP A 79 2.95 15.86 -0.43
N ILE A 80 3.19 16.01 -1.73
CA ILE A 80 3.58 14.93 -2.61
C ILE A 80 5.10 14.89 -2.63
N VAL A 81 5.68 13.74 -2.26
CA VAL A 81 7.13 13.53 -2.18
C VAL A 81 7.51 12.50 -3.22
N VAL A 82 8.05 12.96 -4.34
CA VAL A 82 8.55 12.09 -5.40
C VAL A 82 10.02 11.79 -5.15
N ILE A 83 10.36 10.51 -5.02
CA ILE A 83 11.73 10.03 -4.91
C ILE A 83 12.16 9.56 -6.30
N SER A 84 12.90 10.43 -6.99
CA SER A 84 13.39 10.21 -8.35
C SER A 84 14.74 9.51 -8.32
N ASP A 85 14.75 8.23 -8.72
CA ASP A 85 15.94 7.40 -8.76
C ASP A 85 16.23 6.99 -10.21
N HIS A 86 17.36 7.39 -10.78
CA HIS A 86 17.77 7.14 -12.17
C HIS A 86 16.75 7.60 -13.23
N MET A 87 15.95 8.65 -12.94
CA MET A 87 15.02 9.24 -13.89
C MET A 87 15.76 10.17 -14.88
N GLN A 88 15.17 10.36 -16.05
CA GLN A 88 15.74 11.24 -17.07
C GLN A 88 15.77 12.72 -16.63
N PRO A 89 16.77 13.51 -17.03
CA PRO A 89 16.86 14.93 -16.69
C PRO A 89 15.62 15.72 -17.12
N GLU A 90 15.04 15.39 -18.27
CA GLU A 90 13.85 16.04 -18.82
C GLU A 90 12.64 15.81 -17.93
N THR A 91 12.44 14.57 -17.44
CA THR A 91 11.36 14.23 -16.50
C THR A 91 11.55 14.96 -15.19
N ASN A 92 12.78 14.98 -14.66
CA ASN A 92 13.11 15.71 -13.44
C ASN A 92 12.88 17.22 -13.57
N ALA A 93 13.16 17.81 -14.72
CA ALA A 93 12.89 19.22 -14.98
C ALA A 93 11.39 19.53 -14.93
N VAL A 94 10.55 18.67 -15.53
CA VAL A 94 9.09 18.81 -15.44
C VAL A 94 8.61 18.66 -14.00
N LEU A 95 9.03 17.61 -13.30
CA LEU A 95 8.65 17.37 -11.90
C LEU A 95 9.06 18.53 -10.99
N SER A 96 10.23 19.14 -11.20
CA SER A 96 10.71 20.30 -10.43
C SER A 96 9.86 21.56 -10.63
N SER A 97 9.08 21.65 -11.70
CA SER A 97 8.18 22.77 -11.97
C SER A 97 6.81 22.64 -11.31
N LEU A 98 6.51 21.45 -10.77
CA LEU A 98 5.23 21.16 -10.09
C LEU A 98 5.33 21.51 -8.60
N PRO A 99 4.19 21.78 -7.92
CA PRO A 99 4.15 22.07 -6.48
C PRO A 99 4.29 20.78 -5.64
N ILE A 100 5.43 20.10 -5.78
CA ILE A 100 5.78 18.85 -5.11
C ILE A 100 7.16 18.95 -4.44
N LYS A 101 7.48 18.01 -3.58
CA LYS A 101 8.83 17.81 -3.05
C LYS A 101 9.54 16.75 -3.89
N LEU A 102 10.46 17.17 -4.74
CA LEU A 102 11.27 16.26 -5.56
C LEU A 102 12.58 15.96 -4.84
N LEU A 103 12.78 14.69 -4.46
CA LEU A 103 14.04 14.18 -3.92
C LEU A 103 14.74 13.34 -5.00
N GLN A 104 15.80 13.88 -5.58
CA GLN A 104 16.61 13.15 -6.54
C GLN A 104 17.67 12.33 -5.79
N VAL A 105 17.73 11.03 -6.08
CA VAL A 105 18.68 10.08 -5.52
C VAL A 105 19.32 9.26 -6.63
N ASP A 106 20.47 8.67 -6.34
CA ASP A 106 21.21 7.80 -7.26
C ASP A 106 21.81 6.64 -6.46
N PHE A 107 21.04 5.57 -6.32
CA PHE A 107 21.48 4.39 -5.57
C PHE A 107 22.20 3.40 -6.50
N GLU A 108 23.37 2.92 -6.14
CA GLU A 108 24.04 1.82 -6.84
C GLU A 108 23.14 0.57 -6.97
N LYS A 109 22.34 0.29 -5.92
CA LYS A 109 21.31 -0.75 -5.90
C LYS A 109 20.02 -0.13 -5.38
N SER A 110 19.14 0.21 -6.29
CA SER A 110 17.85 0.84 -6.01
C SER A 110 16.88 -0.15 -5.37
N THR A 111 16.18 0.29 -4.34
CA THR A 111 15.07 -0.44 -3.70
C THR A 111 14.05 0.53 -3.16
N ASN A 112 12.76 0.16 -3.15
CA ASN A 112 11.71 0.97 -2.54
C ASN A 112 12.01 1.30 -1.07
N THR A 113 12.64 0.37 -0.34
CA THR A 113 13.07 0.59 1.05
C THR A 113 14.00 1.77 1.17
N LYS A 114 15.07 1.84 0.36
CA LYS A 114 16.04 2.94 0.39
C LYS A 114 15.41 4.27 -0.03
N SER A 115 14.57 4.26 -1.06
CA SER A 115 13.87 5.45 -1.52
C SER A 115 12.97 6.03 -0.43
N LEU A 116 12.15 5.19 0.22
CA LEU A 116 11.28 5.60 1.31
C LEU A 116 12.08 6.07 2.53
N GLN A 117 13.17 5.40 2.90
CA GLN A 117 14.05 5.82 3.99
C GLN A 117 14.71 7.18 3.71
N ALA A 118 15.18 7.42 2.48
CA ALA A 118 15.73 8.71 2.09
C ALA A 118 14.70 9.84 2.21
N ALA A 119 13.45 9.60 1.77
CA ALA A 119 12.38 10.56 1.88
C ALA A 119 11.99 10.82 3.35
N LEU A 120 11.91 9.79 4.17
CA LEU A 120 11.64 9.92 5.61
C LEU A 120 12.75 10.70 6.33
N GLY A 121 14.02 10.53 5.94
CA GLY A 121 15.13 11.31 6.46
C GLY A 121 15.16 12.77 5.99
N TYR A 122 14.52 13.07 4.84
CA TYR A 122 14.42 14.42 4.28
C TYR A 122 13.31 15.24 4.92
N LEU A 123 12.21 14.61 5.36
CA LEU A 123 11.04 15.27 5.92
C LEU A 123 11.13 15.46 7.43
N ASP A 124 10.51 16.53 7.93
CA ASP A 124 10.32 16.69 9.37
C ASP A 124 9.26 15.70 9.88
N LYS A 125 9.67 14.80 10.77
CA LYS A 125 8.80 13.78 11.38
C LYS A 125 7.58 14.36 12.08
N ALA A 126 7.68 15.57 12.64
CA ALA A 126 6.60 16.21 13.38
C ALA A 126 5.57 16.93 12.47
N ALA A 127 5.88 17.07 11.18
CA ALA A 127 5.05 17.85 10.26
C ALA A 127 3.84 17.09 9.73
N TYR A 128 3.78 15.75 9.87
CA TYR A 128 2.76 14.91 9.23
C TYR A 128 2.06 13.99 10.22
N ASP A 129 0.77 13.76 9.97
CA ASP A 129 -0.05 12.80 10.71
C ASP A 129 -0.04 11.43 10.03
N ILE A 130 -0.05 11.39 8.68
CA ILE A 130 -0.24 10.20 7.87
C ILE A 130 0.82 10.10 6.79
N ALA A 131 1.41 8.92 6.64
CA ALA A 131 2.24 8.50 5.51
C ALA A 131 1.40 7.65 4.55
N LEU A 132 1.36 8.04 3.29
CA LEU A 132 0.69 7.29 2.21
C LEU A 132 1.74 6.88 1.17
N VAL A 133 1.79 5.61 0.81
CA VAL A 133 2.69 5.07 -0.21
C VAL A 133 1.90 4.72 -1.46
N ILE A 134 2.28 5.29 -2.60
CA ILE A 134 1.68 5.09 -3.92
C ILE A 134 2.78 4.68 -4.90
N ASP A 135 2.53 3.69 -5.74
CA ASP A 135 3.43 3.33 -6.84
C ASP A 135 3.42 4.42 -7.94
N ALA A 136 4.53 4.53 -8.66
CA ALA A 136 4.73 5.58 -9.67
C ALA A 136 3.76 5.50 -10.87
N ASP A 137 3.06 4.39 -11.04
CA ASP A 137 2.10 4.13 -12.11
C ASP A 137 0.63 4.13 -11.64
N ASN A 138 0.36 4.32 -10.36
CA ASN A 138 -1.00 4.25 -9.81
C ASN A 138 -1.72 5.61 -9.88
N ILE A 139 -2.96 5.59 -10.31
CA ILE A 139 -3.84 6.76 -10.37
C ILE A 139 -4.86 6.67 -9.23
N ILE A 140 -4.89 7.68 -8.38
CA ILE A 140 -5.83 7.78 -7.27
C ILE A 140 -7.05 8.63 -7.65
N ALA A 141 -8.21 8.31 -7.09
CA ALA A 141 -9.44 9.07 -7.28
C ALA A 141 -9.35 10.45 -6.59
N PRO A 142 -10.10 11.48 -7.04
CA PRO A 142 -10.07 12.81 -6.40
C PRO A 142 -10.46 12.80 -4.92
N SER A 143 -11.36 11.89 -4.49
CA SER A 143 -11.81 11.74 -3.09
C SER A 143 -10.85 10.96 -2.19
N TYR A 144 -9.76 10.41 -2.73
CA TYR A 144 -8.93 9.41 -2.06
C TYR A 144 -8.35 9.88 -0.73
N LEU A 145 -7.79 11.10 -0.65
CA LEU A 145 -7.24 11.63 0.60
C LEU A 145 -8.34 11.95 1.62
N SER A 146 -9.51 12.42 1.19
CA SER A 146 -10.64 12.66 2.09
C SER A 146 -11.18 11.38 2.69
N GLU A 147 -11.29 10.30 1.91
CA GLU A 147 -11.73 8.98 2.38
C GLU A 147 -10.73 8.36 3.37
N LEU A 148 -9.43 8.49 3.10
CA LEU A 148 -8.39 8.10 4.06
C LEU A 148 -8.44 8.93 5.33
N ASN A 149 -8.68 10.24 5.23
CA ASN A 149 -8.83 11.11 6.41
C ASN A 149 -10.00 10.67 7.29
N ASP A 150 -11.12 10.30 6.68
CA ASP A 150 -12.27 9.75 7.39
C ASP A 150 -11.91 8.45 8.11
N ALA A 151 -11.20 7.55 7.44
CA ALA A 151 -10.74 6.29 8.02
C ALA A 151 -9.84 6.51 9.24
N PHE A 152 -8.84 7.39 9.13
CA PHE A 152 -7.92 7.71 10.25
C PHE A 152 -8.55 8.56 11.36
N SER A 153 -9.77 9.01 11.18
CA SER A 153 -10.54 9.69 12.22
C SER A 153 -11.30 8.73 13.12
N VAL A 154 -11.39 7.46 12.72
CA VAL A 154 -11.94 6.38 13.56
C VAL A 154 -10.91 5.98 14.62
N SER A 155 -11.36 5.91 15.88
CA SER A 155 -10.48 5.57 17.00
C SER A 155 -9.86 4.18 16.83
N GLY A 156 -8.54 4.11 17.00
CA GLY A 156 -7.77 2.86 16.90
C GLY A 156 -7.31 2.48 15.50
N VAL A 157 -7.72 3.22 14.46
CA VAL A 157 -7.22 3.03 13.09
C VAL A 157 -5.83 3.65 12.97
N ARG A 158 -4.84 2.82 12.68
CA ARG A 158 -3.44 3.21 12.56
C ARG A 158 -2.81 2.83 11.23
N VAL A 159 -3.39 1.84 10.53
CA VAL A 159 -2.93 1.36 9.23
C VAL A 159 -4.15 1.01 8.38
N VAL A 160 -4.13 1.45 7.14
CA VAL A 160 -5.18 1.21 6.15
C VAL A 160 -4.54 0.74 4.85
N GLN A 161 -5.05 -0.36 4.29
CA GLN A 161 -4.82 -0.76 2.91
C GLN A 161 -6.05 -0.40 2.10
N THR A 162 -5.88 0.27 0.98
CA THR A 162 -6.97 0.58 0.05
C THR A 162 -7.09 -0.47 -1.05
N HIS A 163 -8.22 -0.43 -1.76
CA HIS A 163 -8.44 -1.28 -2.91
C HIS A 163 -7.60 -0.79 -4.11
N ARG A 164 -6.96 -1.72 -4.82
CA ARG A 164 -6.25 -1.45 -6.05
C ARG A 164 -6.88 -2.23 -7.19
N VAL A 165 -7.19 -1.54 -8.28
CA VAL A 165 -7.73 -2.13 -9.50
C VAL A 165 -6.77 -1.93 -10.67
N ALA A 166 -6.88 -2.78 -11.69
CA ALA A 166 -6.07 -2.64 -12.88
C ALA A 166 -6.44 -1.35 -13.64
N LYS A 167 -5.43 -0.59 -14.04
CA LYS A 167 -5.56 0.66 -14.79
C LYS A 167 -6.07 0.45 -16.22
N ASN A 168 -5.74 -0.68 -16.84
CA ASN A 168 -6.14 -1.01 -18.19
C ASN A 168 -6.43 -2.51 -18.34
N LEU A 169 -7.20 -2.88 -19.39
CA LEU A 169 -7.59 -4.25 -19.72
C LEU A 169 -7.38 -4.50 -21.23
N ASN A 170 -6.42 -3.82 -21.85
CA ASN A 170 -6.24 -3.77 -23.29
C ASN A 170 -5.46 -4.95 -23.89
N THR A 171 -4.90 -5.81 -23.05
CA THR A 171 -4.19 -7.04 -23.47
C THR A 171 -4.64 -8.23 -22.62
N GLY A 172 -4.47 -9.44 -23.16
CA GLY A 172 -4.76 -10.66 -22.39
C GLY A 172 -3.95 -10.77 -21.09
N MET A 173 -2.70 -10.29 -21.08
CA MET A 173 -1.86 -10.26 -19.87
C MET A 173 -2.40 -9.27 -18.85
N ALA A 174 -2.75 -8.03 -19.26
CA ALA A 174 -3.35 -7.03 -18.37
C ALA A 174 -4.67 -7.52 -17.77
N TYR A 175 -5.46 -8.29 -18.52
CA TYR A 175 -6.68 -8.91 -18.02
C TYR A 175 -6.42 -9.99 -16.98
N LEU A 176 -5.40 -10.84 -17.18
CA LEU A 176 -4.98 -11.83 -16.18
C LEU A 176 -4.44 -11.20 -14.91
N ASP A 177 -3.64 -10.13 -15.03
CA ASP A 177 -3.15 -9.36 -13.89
C ASP A 177 -4.30 -8.72 -13.09
N ALA A 178 -5.31 -8.17 -13.79
CA ALA A 178 -6.51 -7.63 -13.16
C ALA A 178 -7.27 -8.70 -12.36
N ILE A 179 -7.48 -9.89 -12.94
CA ILE A 179 -8.14 -11.00 -12.25
C ILE A 179 -7.31 -11.43 -11.02
N SER A 180 -6.00 -11.53 -11.16
CA SER A 180 -5.10 -11.89 -10.06
C SER A 180 -5.20 -10.89 -8.91
N GLU A 181 -5.23 -9.58 -9.22
CA GLU A 181 -5.39 -8.52 -8.21
C GLU A 181 -6.75 -8.61 -7.52
N GLU A 182 -7.84 -8.84 -8.26
CA GLU A 182 -9.18 -8.98 -7.67
C GLU A 182 -9.32 -10.25 -6.80
N ILE A 183 -8.67 -11.33 -7.16
CA ILE A 183 -8.59 -12.53 -6.31
C ILE A 183 -7.88 -12.20 -4.99
N ASN A 184 -6.77 -11.48 -5.05
CA ASN A 184 -6.03 -11.04 -3.87
C ASN A 184 -6.85 -10.06 -3.01
N ASN A 185 -7.55 -9.09 -3.63
CA ASN A 185 -8.46 -8.17 -2.95
C ASN A 185 -9.57 -8.94 -2.22
N SER A 186 -10.17 -9.93 -2.88
CA SER A 186 -11.22 -10.77 -2.30
C SER A 186 -10.71 -11.62 -1.14
N ILE A 187 -9.69 -12.43 -1.35
CA ILE A 187 -9.28 -13.47 -0.38
C ILE A 187 -8.50 -12.86 0.78
N PHE A 188 -7.39 -12.13 0.47
CA PHE A 188 -6.42 -11.72 1.49
C PHE A 188 -6.68 -10.33 2.09
N ARG A 189 -7.69 -9.61 1.60
CA ARG A 189 -8.13 -8.33 2.16
C ARG A 189 -9.56 -8.42 2.65
N LEU A 190 -10.56 -8.50 1.74
CA LEU A 190 -11.97 -8.53 2.12
C LEU A 190 -12.33 -9.76 2.94
N GLY A 191 -11.90 -10.96 2.52
CA GLY A 191 -12.12 -12.21 3.25
C GLY A 191 -11.49 -12.18 4.64
N HIS A 192 -10.25 -11.69 4.75
CA HIS A 192 -9.58 -11.53 6.05
C HIS A 192 -10.33 -10.59 6.98
N VAL A 193 -10.67 -9.39 6.54
CA VAL A 193 -11.33 -8.42 7.44
C VAL A 193 -12.74 -8.86 7.83
N ASN A 194 -13.46 -9.57 6.96
CA ASN A 194 -14.77 -10.17 7.31
C ASN A 194 -14.64 -11.29 8.35
N LEU A 195 -13.46 -11.90 8.47
CA LEU A 195 -13.14 -12.87 9.54
C LEU A 195 -12.53 -12.22 10.79
N GLY A 196 -12.39 -10.89 10.82
CA GLY A 196 -11.77 -10.16 11.93
C GLY A 196 -10.23 -10.19 11.92
N MET A 197 -9.63 -10.65 10.82
CA MET A 197 -8.19 -10.62 10.61
C MET A 197 -7.75 -9.29 9.96
N SER A 198 -6.46 -9.01 9.92
CA SER A 198 -5.88 -7.88 9.20
C SER A 198 -5.90 -8.10 7.69
N ALA A 199 -6.08 -7.02 6.93
CA ALA A 199 -5.84 -7.03 5.49
C ALA A 199 -4.35 -7.18 5.17
N ALA A 200 -4.04 -7.83 4.04
CA ALA A 200 -2.68 -7.91 3.54
C ALA A 200 -2.23 -6.60 2.89
N LEU A 201 -0.99 -6.17 3.14
CA LEU A 201 -0.34 -5.05 2.45
C LEU A 201 0.18 -5.47 1.07
N ILE A 202 0.25 -4.51 0.12
CA ILE A 202 0.62 -4.78 -1.29
C ILE A 202 1.62 -3.80 -1.91
N GLY A 203 2.30 -3.01 -1.10
CA GLY A 203 3.30 -2.07 -1.60
C GLY A 203 2.76 -0.70 -2.02
N SER A 204 1.50 -0.62 -2.46
CA SER A 204 0.86 0.62 -2.91
C SER A 204 -0.54 0.78 -2.30
N GLY A 205 -1.05 2.01 -2.22
CA GLY A 205 -2.31 2.31 -1.56
C GLY A 205 -2.29 1.96 -0.06
N MET A 206 -1.12 2.06 0.55
CA MET A 206 -0.92 1.79 1.97
C MET A 206 -0.79 3.11 2.73
N ALA A 207 -1.64 3.32 3.72
CA ALA A 207 -1.60 4.48 4.58
C ALA A 207 -1.34 4.07 6.04
N PHE A 208 -0.55 4.89 6.75
CA PHE A 208 -0.11 4.61 8.11
C PHE A 208 -0.12 5.89 8.95
N GLU A 209 -0.33 5.79 10.25
CA GLU A 209 0.13 6.85 11.16
C GLU A 209 1.61 7.15 10.89
N TYR A 210 1.96 8.41 10.66
CA TYR A 210 3.30 8.80 10.22
C TYR A 210 4.42 8.33 11.17
N PRO A 211 4.31 8.51 12.51
CA PRO A 211 5.35 8.02 13.43
C PRO A 211 5.53 6.51 13.38
N LEU A 212 4.43 5.75 13.22
CA LEU A 212 4.46 4.30 13.12
C LEU A 212 5.19 3.85 11.85
N PHE A 213 4.87 4.49 10.70
CA PHE A 213 5.53 4.21 9.44
C PHE A 213 7.01 4.54 9.48
N TYR A 214 7.36 5.71 10.02
CA TYR A 214 8.74 6.15 10.17
C TYR A 214 9.57 5.09 10.93
N ASP A 215 9.11 4.70 12.13
CA ASP A 215 9.84 3.76 12.97
C ASP A 215 9.94 2.36 12.30
N ALA A 216 8.88 1.89 11.65
CA ALA A 216 8.86 0.58 10.99
C ALA A 216 9.74 0.54 9.73
N MET A 217 9.81 1.67 8.97
CA MET A 217 10.60 1.77 7.75
C MET A 217 12.09 2.01 8.02
N MET A 218 12.44 2.84 8.99
CA MET A 218 13.86 3.10 9.30
C MET A 218 14.61 1.84 9.76
N ASP A 219 13.89 0.90 10.38
CA ASP A 219 14.41 -0.42 10.76
C ASP A 219 14.27 -1.50 9.66
N ASN A 220 13.78 -1.14 8.48
CA ASN A 220 13.55 -2.11 7.40
C ASN A 220 14.83 -2.25 6.56
N THR A 221 15.36 -3.46 6.46
CA THR A 221 16.56 -3.78 5.68
C THR A 221 16.27 -4.64 4.45
N SER A 222 14.99 -4.83 4.10
CA SER A 222 14.58 -5.69 2.98
C SER A 222 15.04 -5.11 1.64
N VAL A 223 15.55 -5.97 0.79
CA VAL A 223 15.90 -5.65 -0.61
C VAL A 223 14.67 -5.68 -1.51
N GLY A 224 13.68 -6.53 -1.19
CA GLY A 224 12.41 -6.66 -1.88
C GLY A 224 11.32 -7.08 -0.91
N GLY A 225 10.03 -6.89 -1.28
CA GLY A 225 8.89 -7.24 -0.45
C GLY A 225 8.84 -6.45 0.87
N PHE A 226 9.18 -5.17 0.82
CA PHE A 226 9.20 -4.29 2.00
C PHE A 226 7.82 -4.22 2.68
N ASP A 227 6.75 -4.30 1.91
CA ASP A 227 5.36 -4.37 2.34
C ASP A 227 5.10 -5.60 3.23
N ARG A 228 5.60 -6.77 2.84
CA ARG A 228 5.49 -7.99 3.65
C ARG A 228 6.26 -7.91 4.96
N VAL A 229 7.45 -7.30 4.92
CA VAL A 229 8.22 -7.05 6.15
C VAL A 229 7.51 -6.07 7.07
N LEU A 230 6.91 -5.01 6.53
CA LEU A 230 6.07 -4.08 7.28
C LEU A 230 4.86 -4.78 7.89
N GLU A 231 4.11 -5.54 7.08
CA GLU A 231 2.95 -6.32 7.53
C GLU A 231 3.31 -7.20 8.73
N MET A 232 4.37 -8.00 8.61
CA MET A 232 4.83 -8.87 9.70
C MET A 232 5.22 -8.09 10.96
N LYS A 233 5.93 -6.97 10.83
CA LYS A 233 6.29 -6.11 11.97
C LYS A 233 5.06 -5.52 12.67
N LEU A 234 4.05 -5.11 11.91
CA LEU A 234 2.80 -4.55 12.43
C LEU A 234 1.99 -5.62 13.16
N LEU A 235 1.81 -6.78 12.54
CA LEU A 235 1.08 -7.90 13.14
C LEU A 235 1.75 -8.40 14.43
N TYR A 236 3.08 -8.48 14.45
CA TYR A 236 3.84 -8.84 15.65
C TYR A 236 3.64 -7.84 16.81
N LYS A 237 3.43 -6.56 16.49
CA LYS A 237 3.10 -5.51 17.45
C LYS A 237 1.60 -5.47 17.82
N GLY A 238 0.78 -6.40 17.32
CA GLY A 238 -0.66 -6.42 17.54
C GLY A 238 -1.43 -5.28 16.86
N ILE A 239 -0.83 -4.67 15.82
CA ILE A 239 -1.45 -3.58 15.07
C ILE A 239 -2.33 -4.16 13.96
N HIS A 240 -3.61 -3.80 13.98
CA HIS A 240 -4.57 -4.24 12.97
C HIS A 240 -4.46 -3.38 11.70
N ILE A 241 -4.50 -4.04 10.53
CA ILE A 241 -4.51 -3.41 9.21
C ILE A 241 -5.95 -3.42 8.71
N HIS A 242 -6.54 -2.24 8.59
CA HIS A 242 -7.89 -2.05 8.08
C HIS A 242 -7.90 -2.08 6.55
N TYR A 243 -9.05 -2.35 5.95
CA TYR A 243 -9.24 -2.36 4.50
C TYR A 243 -10.35 -1.39 4.08
N LEU A 244 -10.08 -0.57 3.07
CA LEU A 244 -11.09 0.25 2.39
C LEU A 244 -11.34 -0.32 1.00
N PRO A 245 -12.46 -1.04 0.79
CA PRO A 245 -12.73 -1.73 -0.47
C PRO A 245 -13.24 -0.81 -1.59
N ASP A 246 -13.75 0.36 -1.25
CA ASP A 246 -14.43 1.27 -2.19
C ASP A 246 -13.60 2.53 -2.52
N THR A 247 -12.31 2.54 -2.12
CA THR A 247 -11.41 3.71 -2.24
C THR A 247 -10.33 3.49 -3.27
#